data_9da26896e17adb13df534f44e91fe435
#
_entry.id   9da26896e17adb13df534f44e91fe435
#
_cell.length_a   1.000
_cell.length_b   1.000
_cell.length_c   1.000
_cell.angle_alpha   90.00
_cell.angle_beta   90.00
_cell.angle_gamma   90.00
#
_symmetry.space_group_name_H-M   'P 1'
#
loop_
_entity.id
_entity.type
_entity.pdbx_description
1 polymer ?
#
loop_
_entity_poly.entity_id
_entity_poly.type
_entity_poly.pdbx_seq_one_letter_code
_entity_poly.pdbx_strand_id
1 'polypeptide(L)'
;MVSDDTKECVIIDCGAYFEEELDAIDTYIRNNQLKPVHLLATHGHLDHNFGNAHLFQQYGLKVEICVEDQQLVEHLPEQASKLFGMEITDEQPPVGRLLSDGDDITFGHHVLHVLRTPGHTHGSCLFYCSEEKTVFTGDTLFRMSIGRTDFAEGSWAEMEHSLATVVAKLPQDTTVLSGHGPQSTIAEELQYNPYLR
;
A
#
# COMPACT_ATOMS: atom_id res chain seq x y z
N MET A 1 3.24 8.05 4.70
CA MET A 1 3.39 9.27 3.87
C MET A 1 4.87 9.48 3.59
N VAL A 2 5.22 9.80 2.35
CA VAL A 2 6.61 9.99 1.88
C VAL A 2 6.68 11.33 1.16
N SER A 3 7.72 12.12 1.41
CA SER A 3 7.90 13.43 0.78
C SER A 3 9.38 13.75 0.61
N ASP A 4 9.69 14.67 -0.28
CA ASP A 4 11.03 15.22 -0.46
C ASP A 4 11.09 16.75 -0.24
N ASP A 5 12.18 17.38 -0.64
CA ASP A 5 12.42 18.82 -0.48
C ASP A 5 11.54 19.68 -1.41
N THR A 6 10.96 19.12 -2.48
CA THR A 6 9.97 19.81 -3.33
C THR A 6 8.64 20.05 -2.64
N LYS A 7 8.42 19.37 -1.49
CA LYS A 7 7.16 19.33 -0.75
C LYS A 7 6.07 18.47 -1.39
N GLU A 8 6.29 17.89 -2.54
CA GLU A 8 5.39 16.86 -3.05
C GLU A 8 5.42 15.64 -2.14
N CYS A 9 4.26 15.04 -1.89
CA CYS A 9 4.18 13.85 -1.07
C CYS A 9 3.19 12.83 -1.63
N VAL A 10 3.49 11.57 -1.32
CA VAL A 10 2.66 10.41 -1.62
C VAL A 10 2.12 9.84 -0.33
N ILE A 11 0.85 9.51 -0.30
CA ILE A 11 0.21 8.78 0.79
C ILE A 11 0.03 7.34 0.31
N ILE A 12 0.55 6.39 1.08
CA ILE A 12 0.48 4.95 0.76
C ILE A 12 -0.34 4.29 1.86
N ASP A 13 -1.35 3.52 1.48
CA ASP A 13 -2.22 2.76 2.38
C ASP A 13 -2.80 3.63 3.51
N CYS A 14 -3.74 4.52 3.15
CA CYS A 14 -4.39 5.36 4.15
C CYS A 14 -5.44 4.57 4.94
N GLY A 15 -4.99 3.83 5.96
CA GLY A 15 -5.87 3.09 6.87
C GLY A 15 -6.50 3.93 7.99
N ALA A 16 -6.34 5.25 7.97
CA ALA A 16 -6.91 6.14 9.00
C ALA A 16 -8.45 6.12 8.93
N TYR A 17 -9.07 5.79 10.05
CA TYR A 17 -10.52 5.67 10.18
C TYR A 17 -11.11 6.68 11.17
N PHE A 18 -10.45 6.86 12.32
CA PHE A 18 -10.92 7.77 13.35
C PHE A 18 -10.62 9.23 13.00
N GLU A 19 -11.50 10.14 13.41
CA GLU A 19 -11.37 11.57 13.14
C GLU A 19 -10.01 12.11 13.62
N GLU A 20 -9.52 11.66 14.77
CA GLU A 20 -8.21 12.07 15.30
C GLU A 20 -7.04 11.65 14.42
N GLU A 21 -7.15 10.51 13.74
CA GLU A 21 -6.13 10.02 12.80
C GLU A 21 -6.14 10.82 11.50
N LEU A 22 -7.32 11.12 10.98
CA LEU A 22 -7.51 11.96 9.80
C LEU A 22 -7.00 13.38 10.06
N ASP A 23 -7.37 13.98 11.20
CA ASP A 23 -6.88 15.29 11.64
C ASP A 23 -5.35 15.31 11.82
N ALA A 24 -4.76 14.22 12.28
CA ALA A 24 -3.31 14.10 12.41
C ALA A 24 -2.62 14.13 11.04
N ILE A 25 -3.18 13.46 10.02
CA ILE A 25 -2.69 13.50 8.64
C ILE A 25 -2.76 14.94 8.10
N ASP A 26 -3.92 15.60 8.21
CA ASP A 26 -4.14 16.95 7.72
C ASP A 26 -3.22 17.96 8.42
N THR A 27 -3.06 17.80 9.73
CA THR A 27 -2.16 18.64 10.53
C THR A 27 -0.70 18.45 10.11
N TYR A 28 -0.28 17.22 9.86
CA TYR A 28 1.07 16.95 9.38
C TYR A 28 1.33 17.57 7.99
N ILE A 29 0.40 17.39 7.05
CA ILE A 29 0.48 17.97 5.70
C ILE A 29 0.60 19.50 5.80
N ARG A 30 -0.30 20.13 6.55
CA ARG A 30 -0.32 21.60 6.72
C ARG A 30 0.94 22.11 7.38
N ASN A 31 1.38 21.53 8.47
CA ASN A 31 2.53 22.02 9.26
C ASN A 31 3.84 21.89 8.47
N ASN A 32 3.96 20.89 7.61
CA ASN A 32 5.14 20.67 6.78
C ASN A 32 5.01 21.31 5.38
N GLN A 33 3.87 21.95 5.08
CA GLN A 33 3.57 22.59 3.79
C GLN A 33 3.65 21.60 2.62
N LEU A 34 3.22 20.37 2.87
CA LEU A 34 3.27 19.31 1.86
C LEU A 34 2.15 19.48 0.82
N LYS A 35 2.40 18.94 -0.36
CA LYS A 35 1.46 18.87 -1.49
C LYS A 35 1.21 17.40 -1.83
N PRO A 36 0.13 16.81 -1.30
CA PRO A 36 -0.23 15.45 -1.66
C PRO A 36 -0.54 15.35 -3.15
N VAL A 37 0.18 14.50 -3.87
CA VAL A 37 0.05 14.34 -5.33
C VAL A 37 -0.43 12.96 -5.73
N HIS A 38 -0.21 11.95 -4.89
CA HIS A 38 -0.66 10.58 -5.10
C HIS A 38 -1.25 9.99 -3.83
N LEU A 39 -2.30 9.19 -3.99
CA LEU A 39 -2.84 8.28 -2.99
C LEU A 39 -2.72 6.86 -3.55
N LEU A 40 -1.80 6.08 -3.03
CA LEU A 40 -1.50 4.73 -3.50
C LEU A 40 -2.04 3.69 -2.54
N ALA A 41 -2.60 2.62 -3.06
CA ALA A 41 -2.91 1.43 -2.29
C ALA A 41 -2.09 0.24 -2.78
N THR A 42 -1.40 -0.44 -1.84
CA THR A 42 -0.67 -1.69 -2.14
C THR A 42 -1.63 -2.82 -2.51
N HIS A 43 -2.86 -2.77 -1.99
CA HIS A 43 -3.94 -3.71 -2.28
C HIS A 43 -5.31 -3.15 -1.83
N GLY A 44 -6.37 -3.85 -2.15
CA GLY A 44 -7.74 -3.36 -2.02
C GLY A 44 -8.45 -3.63 -0.70
N HIS A 45 -7.78 -4.10 0.37
CA HIS A 45 -8.45 -4.32 1.66
C HIS A 45 -8.76 -3.01 2.37
N LEU A 46 -9.86 -3.02 3.11
CA LEU A 46 -10.45 -1.84 3.73
C LEU A 46 -9.52 -1.15 4.72
N ASP A 47 -8.80 -1.90 5.54
CA ASP A 47 -7.87 -1.37 6.55
C ASP A 47 -6.68 -0.60 5.97
N HIS A 48 -6.45 -0.71 4.67
CA HIS A 48 -5.48 0.11 3.91
C HIS A 48 -6.15 1.27 3.16
N ASN A 49 -7.48 1.37 3.17
CA ASN A 49 -8.26 2.26 2.32
C ASN A 49 -9.32 3.09 3.08
N PHE A 50 -9.41 3.00 4.41
CA PHE A 50 -10.41 3.72 5.19
C PHE A 50 -10.43 5.23 4.93
N GLY A 51 -9.25 5.85 4.79
CA GLY A 51 -9.11 7.29 4.61
C GLY A 51 -9.34 7.80 3.19
N ASN A 52 -9.67 6.94 2.21
CA ASN A 52 -9.78 7.34 0.81
C ASN A 52 -10.82 8.45 0.57
N ALA A 53 -11.99 8.35 1.20
CA ALA A 53 -13.05 9.35 1.08
C ALA A 53 -12.62 10.70 1.64
N HIS A 54 -11.97 10.72 2.81
CA HIS A 54 -11.43 11.93 3.42
C HIS A 54 -10.37 12.59 2.54
N LEU A 55 -9.40 11.84 2.05
CA LEU A 55 -8.32 12.39 1.21
C LEU A 55 -8.85 12.90 -0.15
N PHE A 56 -9.91 12.30 -0.67
CA PHE A 56 -10.58 12.82 -1.84
C PHE A 56 -11.29 14.15 -1.55
N GLN A 57 -12.02 14.24 -0.44
CA GLN A 57 -12.73 15.46 -0.04
C GLN A 57 -11.78 16.63 0.25
N GLN A 58 -10.66 16.36 0.94
CA GLN A 58 -9.72 17.40 1.37
C GLN A 58 -8.72 17.82 0.27
N TYR A 59 -8.25 16.85 -0.53
CA TYR A 59 -7.12 17.08 -1.46
C TYR A 59 -7.46 16.72 -2.92
N GLY A 60 -8.66 16.18 -3.19
CA GLY A 60 -9.06 15.73 -4.53
C GLY A 60 -8.33 14.46 -5.00
N LEU A 61 -7.64 13.76 -4.09
CA LEU A 61 -6.90 12.55 -4.42
C LEU A 61 -7.85 11.36 -4.61
N LYS A 62 -7.66 10.65 -5.70
CA LYS A 62 -8.31 9.36 -5.95
C LYS A 62 -7.28 8.26 -5.79
N VAL A 63 -7.68 7.14 -5.20
CA VAL A 63 -6.76 6.02 -5.00
C VAL A 63 -6.27 5.46 -6.34
N GLU A 64 -4.97 5.21 -6.41
CA GLU A 64 -4.28 4.53 -7.51
C GLU A 64 -3.93 3.12 -7.01
N ILE A 65 -4.38 2.10 -7.74
CA ILE A 65 -4.31 0.70 -7.31
C ILE A 65 -4.14 -0.22 -8.51
N CYS A 66 -3.54 -1.39 -8.32
CA CYS A 66 -3.46 -2.38 -9.38
C CYS A 66 -4.86 -2.81 -9.86
N VAL A 67 -4.99 -2.97 -11.18
CA VAL A 67 -6.27 -3.20 -11.86
C VAL A 67 -7.04 -4.39 -11.30
N GLU A 68 -6.34 -5.43 -10.82
CA GLU A 68 -6.96 -6.64 -10.30
C GLU A 68 -7.71 -6.43 -8.97
N ASP A 69 -7.32 -5.39 -8.21
CA ASP A 69 -7.97 -5.05 -6.93
C ASP A 69 -8.97 -3.88 -7.08
N GLN A 70 -9.21 -3.39 -8.29
CA GLN A 70 -10.18 -2.30 -8.52
C GLN A 70 -11.53 -2.59 -7.86
N GLN A 71 -12.06 -3.81 -8.06
CA GLN A 71 -13.36 -4.18 -7.49
C GLN A 71 -13.36 -4.24 -5.96
N LEU A 72 -12.23 -4.58 -5.33
CA LEU A 72 -12.15 -4.56 -3.87
C LEU A 72 -12.35 -3.15 -3.34
N VAL A 73 -11.69 -2.16 -3.94
CA VAL A 73 -11.85 -0.75 -3.54
C VAL A 73 -13.23 -0.19 -3.88
N GLU A 74 -13.82 -0.59 -4.99
CA GLU A 74 -15.19 -0.18 -5.35
C GLU A 74 -16.25 -0.74 -4.38
N HIS A 75 -15.91 -1.78 -3.59
CA HIS A 75 -16.81 -2.45 -2.65
C HIS A 75 -16.33 -2.35 -1.18
N LEU A 76 -15.64 -1.26 -0.81
CA LEU A 76 -15.21 -1.02 0.58
C LEU A 76 -16.37 -1.03 1.60
N PRO A 77 -17.58 -0.47 1.32
CA PRO A 77 -18.70 -0.57 2.25
C PRO A 77 -19.14 -2.01 2.52
N GLU A 78 -19.12 -2.88 1.51
CA GLU A 78 -19.44 -4.30 1.67
C GLU A 78 -18.37 -5.03 2.48
N GLN A 79 -17.09 -4.70 2.31
CA GLN A 79 -16.01 -5.22 3.14
C GLN A 79 -16.20 -4.79 4.60
N ALA A 80 -16.51 -3.51 4.85
CA ALA A 80 -16.76 -2.99 6.20
C ALA A 80 -17.87 -3.78 6.91
N SER A 81 -18.99 -3.98 6.23
CA SER A 81 -20.12 -4.72 6.78
C SER A 81 -19.79 -6.19 7.05
N LYS A 82 -19.14 -6.87 6.10
CA LYS A 82 -18.89 -8.32 6.17
C LYS A 82 -17.75 -8.69 7.12
N LEU A 83 -16.66 -7.93 7.11
CA LEU A 83 -15.43 -8.28 7.84
C LEU A 83 -15.37 -7.65 9.22
N PHE A 84 -15.91 -6.44 9.37
CA PHE A 84 -15.79 -5.65 10.59
C PHE A 84 -17.13 -5.39 11.29
N GLY A 85 -18.27 -5.72 10.65
CA GLY A 85 -19.61 -5.40 11.17
C GLY A 85 -19.85 -3.88 11.29
N MET A 86 -19.17 -3.11 10.46
CA MET A 86 -19.20 -1.64 10.44
C MET A 86 -20.01 -1.14 9.23
N GLU A 87 -20.57 0.06 9.37
CA GLU A 87 -21.23 0.75 8.27
C GLU A 87 -20.39 1.97 7.86
N ILE A 88 -20.00 2.02 6.59
CA ILE A 88 -19.38 3.21 5.99
C ILE A 88 -20.48 4.02 5.32
N THR A 89 -20.69 5.23 5.82
CA THR A 89 -21.73 6.15 5.32
C THR A 89 -21.20 7.15 4.29
N ASP A 90 -19.90 7.36 4.25
CA ASP A 90 -19.28 8.28 3.33
C ASP A 90 -19.31 7.74 1.90
N GLU A 91 -19.66 8.60 0.95
CA GLU A 91 -19.59 8.27 -0.47
C GLU A 91 -18.14 7.99 -0.87
N GLN A 92 -17.90 6.78 -1.36
CA GLN A 92 -16.56 6.40 -1.78
C GLN A 92 -16.24 7.03 -3.14
N PRO A 93 -15.06 7.66 -3.29
CA PRO A 93 -14.65 8.23 -4.56
C PRO A 93 -14.41 7.13 -5.59
N PRO A 94 -14.59 7.43 -6.89
CA PRO A 94 -14.19 6.49 -7.93
C PRO A 94 -12.67 6.27 -7.88
N VAL A 95 -12.24 5.06 -8.23
CA VAL A 95 -10.82 4.74 -8.40
C VAL A 95 -10.20 5.73 -9.40
N GLY A 96 -9.00 6.15 -9.12
CA GLY A 96 -8.23 7.06 -9.96
C GLY A 96 -7.49 6.32 -11.08
N ARG A 97 -6.17 6.25 -10.99
CA ARG A 97 -5.35 5.51 -11.95
C ARG A 97 -5.33 4.02 -11.63
N LEU A 98 -5.51 3.19 -12.65
CA LEU A 98 -5.24 1.76 -12.55
C LEU A 98 -3.78 1.50 -12.88
N LEU A 99 -3.10 0.80 -11.97
CA LEU A 99 -1.68 0.49 -12.05
C LEU A 99 -1.46 -0.90 -12.64
N SER A 100 -0.31 -1.05 -13.29
CA SER A 100 0.19 -2.32 -13.82
C SER A 100 1.62 -2.56 -13.37
N ASP A 101 2.06 -3.82 -13.47
CA ASP A 101 3.46 -4.18 -13.20
C ASP A 101 4.42 -3.38 -14.08
N GLY A 102 5.46 -2.82 -13.46
CA GLY A 102 6.46 -1.99 -14.13
C GLY A 102 6.05 -0.53 -14.34
N ASP A 103 4.88 -0.10 -13.88
CA ASP A 103 4.52 1.32 -13.90
C ASP A 103 5.44 2.12 -12.97
N ASP A 104 5.70 3.38 -13.38
CA ASP A 104 6.43 4.35 -12.58
C ASP A 104 5.47 5.44 -12.05
N ILE A 105 5.66 5.79 -10.78
CA ILE A 105 4.95 6.87 -10.09
C ILE A 105 5.98 7.88 -9.64
N THR A 106 5.91 9.09 -10.17
CA THR A 106 6.89 10.15 -9.90
C THR A 106 6.33 11.18 -8.94
N PHE A 107 7.10 11.55 -7.93
CA PHE A 107 6.81 12.68 -7.06
C PHE A 107 8.11 13.37 -6.67
N GLY A 108 8.11 14.69 -6.76
CA GLY A 108 9.33 15.46 -6.53
C GLY A 108 10.50 14.97 -7.40
N HIS A 109 11.55 14.51 -6.75
CA HIS A 109 12.75 13.97 -7.39
C HIS A 109 12.79 12.43 -7.41
N HIS A 110 11.76 11.76 -6.88
CA HIS A 110 11.75 10.31 -6.67
C HIS A 110 10.82 9.59 -7.63
N VAL A 111 11.12 8.31 -7.83
CA VAL A 111 10.30 7.37 -8.58
C VAL A 111 9.98 6.17 -7.70
N LEU A 112 8.71 5.80 -7.63
CA LEU A 112 8.25 4.54 -7.06
C LEU A 112 7.94 3.58 -8.22
N HIS A 113 8.64 2.47 -8.28
CA HIS A 113 8.38 1.39 -9.23
C HIS A 113 7.29 0.47 -8.70
N VAL A 114 6.26 0.23 -9.48
CA VAL A 114 5.20 -0.73 -9.15
C VAL A 114 5.68 -2.14 -9.48
N LEU A 115 5.76 -3.00 -8.48
CA LEU A 115 6.15 -4.41 -8.62
C LEU A 115 4.99 -5.28 -8.16
N ARG A 116 4.33 -5.97 -9.07
CA ARG A 116 3.21 -6.84 -8.70
C ARG A 116 3.67 -8.05 -7.89
N THR A 117 2.94 -8.30 -6.80
CA THR A 117 3.17 -9.43 -5.89
C THR A 117 1.85 -10.06 -5.48
N PRO A 118 1.10 -10.67 -6.43
CA PRO A 118 -0.16 -11.31 -6.09
C PRO A 118 0.04 -12.42 -5.06
N GLY A 119 -1.00 -12.66 -4.25
CA GLY A 119 -0.99 -13.72 -3.25
C GLY A 119 -1.81 -13.41 -1.99
N HIS A 120 -1.65 -12.24 -1.39
CA HIS A 120 -2.56 -11.75 -0.35
C HIS A 120 -3.90 -11.32 -0.97
N THR A 121 -3.81 -10.53 -2.04
CA THR A 121 -4.86 -10.31 -3.03
C THR A 121 -4.28 -10.53 -4.42
N HIS A 122 -5.15 -10.61 -5.45
CA HIS A 122 -4.69 -10.71 -6.83
C HIS A 122 -4.01 -9.45 -7.34
N GLY A 123 -4.38 -8.27 -6.81
CA GLY A 123 -3.82 -6.97 -7.15
C GLY A 123 -2.73 -6.46 -6.21
N SER A 124 -2.28 -7.27 -5.24
CA SER A 124 -1.19 -6.87 -4.35
C SER A 124 0.06 -6.44 -5.12
N CYS A 125 0.66 -5.34 -4.70
CA CYS A 125 1.89 -4.82 -5.29
C CYS A 125 2.80 -4.18 -4.22
N LEU A 126 4.06 -4.02 -4.58
CA LEU A 126 5.04 -3.25 -3.82
C LEU A 126 5.27 -1.92 -4.52
N PHE A 127 5.59 -0.89 -3.74
CA PHE A 127 6.12 0.37 -4.26
C PHE A 127 7.58 0.47 -3.86
N TYR A 128 8.48 0.38 -4.84
CA TYR A 128 9.93 0.34 -4.61
C TYR A 128 10.60 1.63 -5.07
N CYS A 129 11.27 2.32 -4.14
CA CYS A 129 12.15 3.43 -4.42
C CYS A 129 13.60 2.94 -4.46
N SER A 130 14.18 2.82 -5.65
CA SER A 130 15.54 2.30 -5.81
C SER A 130 16.61 3.25 -5.29
N GLU A 131 16.39 4.56 -5.39
CA GLU A 131 17.32 5.59 -4.94
C GLU A 131 17.45 5.60 -3.42
N GLU A 132 16.32 5.45 -2.72
CA GLU A 132 16.26 5.41 -1.25
C GLU A 132 16.41 3.99 -0.69
N LYS A 133 16.55 2.98 -1.55
CA LYS A 133 16.60 1.57 -1.17
C LYS A 133 15.48 1.21 -0.17
N THR A 134 14.27 1.63 -0.48
CA THR A 134 13.11 1.46 0.37
C THR A 134 11.96 0.85 -0.42
N VAL A 135 11.30 -0.15 0.15
CA VAL A 135 10.13 -0.80 -0.45
C VAL A 135 8.96 -0.79 0.53
N PHE A 136 7.79 -0.39 0.05
CA PHE A 136 6.51 -0.50 0.74
C PHE A 136 5.85 -1.79 0.29
N THR A 137 5.66 -2.73 1.21
CA THR A 137 5.28 -4.11 0.87
C THR A 137 3.81 -4.43 1.14
N GLY A 138 3.06 -3.48 1.70
CA GLY A 138 1.69 -3.76 2.13
C GLY A 138 1.65 -5.07 2.92
N ASP A 139 0.75 -5.95 2.53
CA ASP A 139 0.56 -7.26 3.15
C ASP A 139 1.19 -8.42 2.37
N THR A 140 2.16 -8.14 1.51
CA THR A 140 2.97 -9.20 0.89
C THR A 140 4.03 -9.72 1.86
N LEU A 141 4.84 -8.83 2.46
CA LEU A 141 5.94 -9.20 3.34
C LEU A 141 5.88 -8.40 4.64
N PHE A 142 5.94 -9.11 5.76
CA PHE A 142 6.11 -8.56 7.10
C PHE A 142 7.44 -8.99 7.68
N ARG A 143 7.86 -8.32 8.76
CA ARG A 143 9.02 -8.79 9.50
C ARG A 143 8.79 -10.20 10.03
N MET A 144 9.59 -11.17 9.54
CA MET A 144 9.55 -12.60 9.90
C MET A 144 8.22 -13.30 9.57
N SER A 145 7.39 -12.70 8.70
CA SER A 145 6.09 -13.23 8.32
C SER A 145 5.68 -12.74 6.94
N ILE A 146 4.49 -13.14 6.51
CA ILE A 146 3.84 -12.70 5.27
C ILE A 146 2.35 -12.45 5.54
N GLY A 147 1.67 -11.78 4.62
CA GLY A 147 0.23 -11.68 4.62
C GLY A 147 -0.45 -13.04 4.46
N ARG A 148 -1.63 -13.17 5.02
CA ARG A 148 -2.44 -14.39 4.84
C ARG A 148 -2.92 -14.52 3.39
N THR A 149 -3.19 -15.76 2.98
CA THR A 149 -3.56 -16.10 1.60
C THR A 149 -4.85 -16.91 1.51
N ASP A 150 -5.62 -16.98 2.60
CA ASP A 150 -6.82 -17.79 2.74
C ASP A 150 -8.13 -17.01 2.55
N PHE A 151 -8.05 -15.76 2.10
CA PHE A 151 -9.20 -15.01 1.60
C PHE A 151 -9.63 -15.53 0.22
N ALA A 152 -10.85 -15.16 -0.21
CA ALA A 152 -11.35 -15.55 -1.53
C ALA A 152 -10.49 -15.03 -2.69
N GLU A 153 -9.89 -13.87 -2.51
CA GLU A 153 -8.96 -13.18 -3.41
C GLU A 153 -7.49 -13.55 -3.16
N GLY A 154 -7.21 -14.43 -2.20
CA GLY A 154 -5.87 -14.86 -1.84
C GLY A 154 -5.44 -16.16 -2.55
N SER A 155 -4.13 -16.36 -2.70
CA SER A 155 -3.53 -17.54 -3.32
C SER A 155 -2.15 -17.82 -2.76
N TRP A 156 -1.99 -18.97 -2.08
CA TRP A 156 -0.68 -19.39 -1.61
C TRP A 156 0.33 -19.57 -2.75
N ALA A 157 -0.09 -20.16 -3.85
CA ALA A 157 0.82 -20.40 -4.99
C ALA A 157 1.31 -19.10 -5.63
N GLU A 158 0.45 -18.06 -5.71
CA GLU A 158 0.86 -16.73 -6.17
C GLU A 158 1.79 -16.06 -5.15
N MET A 159 1.50 -16.14 -3.85
CA MET A 159 2.37 -15.60 -2.80
C MET A 159 3.76 -16.22 -2.85
N GLU A 160 3.85 -17.55 -2.90
CA GLU A 160 5.13 -18.26 -3.00
C GLU A 160 5.92 -17.81 -4.24
N HIS A 161 5.24 -17.68 -5.38
CA HIS A 161 5.86 -17.17 -6.61
C HIS A 161 6.35 -15.74 -6.45
N SER A 162 5.54 -14.84 -5.90
CA SER A 162 5.88 -13.43 -5.67
C SER A 162 7.08 -13.27 -4.74
N LEU A 163 7.12 -14.04 -3.66
CA LEU A 163 8.25 -14.05 -2.72
C LEU A 163 9.55 -14.49 -3.41
N ALA A 164 9.50 -15.55 -4.22
CA ALA A 164 10.68 -16.12 -4.87
C ALA A 164 11.18 -15.27 -6.06
N THR A 165 10.28 -14.67 -6.83
CA THR A 165 10.62 -14.02 -8.10
C THR A 165 10.74 -12.51 -8.04
N VAL A 166 10.07 -11.87 -7.08
CA VAL A 166 10.08 -10.41 -6.89
C VAL A 166 10.82 -10.06 -5.60
N VAL A 167 10.29 -10.45 -4.44
CA VAL A 167 10.81 -10.04 -3.13
C VAL A 167 12.27 -10.47 -2.93
N ALA A 168 12.58 -11.74 -3.20
CA ALA A 168 13.94 -12.29 -3.04
C ALA A 168 14.96 -11.72 -4.05
N LYS A 169 14.52 -10.94 -5.05
CA LYS A 169 15.39 -10.29 -6.05
C LYS A 169 15.71 -8.84 -5.72
N LEU A 170 15.02 -8.25 -4.76
CA LEU A 170 15.35 -6.91 -4.29
C LEU A 170 16.76 -6.87 -3.66
N PRO A 171 17.48 -5.74 -3.78
CA PRO A 171 18.77 -5.59 -3.14
C PRO A 171 18.68 -5.84 -1.64
N GLN A 172 19.68 -6.56 -1.08
CA GLN A 172 19.65 -6.98 0.32
C GLN A 172 19.65 -5.81 1.32
N ASP A 173 20.20 -4.68 0.95
CA ASP A 173 20.25 -3.45 1.74
C ASP A 173 18.96 -2.59 1.61
N THR A 174 17.92 -3.13 0.99
CA THR A 174 16.61 -2.47 0.89
C THR A 174 15.87 -2.54 2.23
N THR A 175 15.45 -1.39 2.73
CA THR A 175 14.53 -1.25 3.87
C THR A 175 13.12 -1.68 3.48
N VAL A 176 12.51 -2.53 4.29
CA VAL A 176 11.14 -3.01 4.13
C VAL A 176 10.23 -2.26 5.08
N LEU A 177 9.23 -1.57 4.52
CA LEU A 177 8.14 -0.92 5.24
C LEU A 177 6.85 -1.64 4.89
N SER A 178 6.37 -2.46 5.81
CA SER A 178 5.16 -3.29 5.64
C SER A 178 3.89 -2.53 6.00
N GLY A 179 2.74 -3.05 5.58
CA GLY A 179 1.43 -2.54 5.98
C GLY A 179 1.21 -2.63 7.49
N HIS A 180 1.66 -3.71 8.09
CA HIS A 180 1.56 -3.95 9.53
C HIS A 180 2.89 -4.36 10.15
N GLY A 181 3.10 -3.95 11.41
CA GLY A 181 4.27 -4.32 12.19
C GLY A 181 5.50 -3.44 11.98
N PRO A 182 6.65 -3.84 12.52
CA PRO A 182 7.87 -3.05 12.43
C PRO A 182 8.60 -3.24 11.11
N GLN A 183 9.43 -2.26 10.76
CA GLN A 183 10.34 -2.34 9.61
C GLN A 183 11.36 -3.47 9.74
N SER A 184 11.86 -3.92 8.58
CA SER A 184 12.97 -4.85 8.46
C SER A 184 13.85 -4.52 7.24
N THR A 185 14.70 -5.45 6.81
CA THR A 185 15.45 -5.35 5.57
C THR A 185 15.34 -6.64 4.77
N ILE A 186 15.53 -6.55 3.45
CA ILE A 186 15.51 -7.75 2.59
C ILE A 186 16.58 -8.77 3.07
N ALA A 187 17.74 -8.30 3.54
CA ALA A 187 18.76 -9.18 4.10
C ALA A 187 18.26 -9.97 5.34
N GLU A 188 17.58 -9.29 6.27
CA GLU A 188 17.00 -9.93 7.46
C GLU A 188 15.93 -10.95 7.08
N GLU A 189 15.05 -10.59 6.14
CA GLU A 189 13.98 -11.47 5.71
C GLU A 189 14.51 -12.70 4.96
N LEU A 190 15.48 -12.54 4.06
CA LEU A 190 16.11 -13.68 3.39
C LEU A 190 16.82 -14.61 4.37
N GLN A 191 17.37 -14.06 5.46
CA GLN A 191 18.08 -14.87 6.45
C GLN A 191 17.16 -15.58 7.44
N TYR A 192 16.07 -14.94 7.88
CA TYR A 192 15.31 -15.38 9.03
C TYR A 192 13.84 -15.66 8.76
N ASN A 193 13.25 -15.08 7.72
CA ASN A 193 11.82 -15.29 7.42
C ASN A 193 11.59 -16.75 6.95
N PRO A 194 10.72 -17.51 7.62
CA PRO A 194 10.50 -18.92 7.27
C PRO A 194 9.87 -19.14 5.89
N TYR A 195 9.26 -18.10 5.31
CA TYR A 195 8.61 -18.15 4.00
C TYR A 195 9.53 -17.80 2.81
N LEU A 196 10.73 -17.29 3.09
CA LEU A 196 11.75 -16.96 2.08
C LEU A 196 12.93 -17.94 2.04
N ARG A 197 12.81 -19.08 2.70
CA ARG A 197 13.84 -20.12 2.79
C ARG A 197 13.61 -21.26 1.81
#